data_9aa0dd8d5dd01e1ca9b7ba3eff97a340
#
_entry.id   9aa0dd8d5dd01e1ca9b7ba3eff97a340
#
_cell.length_a   1.000
_cell.length_b   1.000
_cell.length_c   1.000
_cell.angle_alpha   90.00
_cell.angle_beta   90.00
_cell.angle_gamma   90.00
#
_symmetry.space_group_name_H-M   'P 1'
#
loop_
_entity.id
_entity.type
_entity.pdbx_description
1 polymer ?
#
loop_
_entity_poly.entity_id
_entity_poly.type
_entity_poly.pdbx_seq_one_letter_code
_entity_poly.pdbx_strand_id
1 'polypeptide(L)'
;MSATCGTWRRDATQVTKRAPLIGSDMNAALNHAPNLTQRPPRSPRARLGGYVVLARILDKGRAEIAGTAGEYKYNNPMDHHWFRFTGLTAEALKAQLATGKGDGEMLAWIEQNAPHKRTPWEIQQWSAYHNERGPDGDVETLEFFTKRVGDISKTREDVKTWFDYLDLDDHVTFGGKA
;
A
#
# COMPACT_ATOMS: atom_id res chain seq x y z
N MET A 1 -18.11 -9.06 65.61
CA MET A 1 -17.46 -9.79 64.50
C MET A 1 -17.43 -8.86 63.32
N SER A 2 -16.26 -8.19 63.07
CA SER A 2 -16.07 -7.18 62.03
C SER A 2 -15.63 -7.83 60.74
N ALA A 3 -16.35 -7.55 59.64
CA ALA A 3 -15.95 -7.89 58.27
C ALA A 3 -15.36 -6.64 57.61
N THR A 4 -14.07 -6.68 57.33
CA THR A 4 -13.33 -5.63 56.63
C THR A 4 -13.57 -5.71 55.11
N CYS A 5 -14.10 -4.63 54.55
CA CYS A 5 -14.30 -4.42 53.15
C CYS A 5 -12.93 -4.10 52.46
N GLY A 6 -12.46 -4.98 51.61
CA GLY A 6 -11.22 -4.78 50.82
C GLY A 6 -11.49 -3.88 49.61
N THR A 7 -10.86 -2.72 49.57
CA THR A 7 -10.86 -1.78 48.44
C THR A 7 -9.99 -2.29 47.29
N TRP A 8 -10.59 -2.61 46.16
CA TRP A 8 -9.89 -2.87 44.90
C TRP A 8 -9.41 -1.53 44.29
N ARG A 9 -8.12 -1.29 44.37
CA ARG A 9 -7.50 -0.21 43.57
C ARG A 9 -7.35 -0.69 42.12
N ARG A 10 -7.97 0.03 41.19
CA ARG A 10 -7.74 -0.13 39.76
C ARG A 10 -6.39 0.52 39.43
N ASP A 11 -5.42 -0.28 39.04
CA ASP A 11 -4.18 0.23 38.48
C ASP A 11 -4.48 0.87 37.13
N ALA A 12 -4.10 2.13 37.02
CA ALA A 12 -4.18 2.90 35.78
C ALA A 12 -3.20 2.32 34.76
N THR A 13 -3.75 1.87 33.65
CA THR A 13 -3.01 1.42 32.46
C THR A 13 -2.00 2.48 32.05
N GLN A 14 -0.73 2.16 32.20
CA GLN A 14 0.35 2.96 31.62
C GLN A 14 0.26 2.89 30.09
N VAL A 15 -0.17 3.97 29.48
CA VAL A 15 -0.01 4.24 28.05
C VAL A 15 1.50 4.46 27.83
N THR A 16 2.20 3.41 27.44
CA THR A 16 3.61 3.53 27.01
C THR A 16 3.67 4.41 25.77
N LYS A 17 4.04 5.68 25.95
CA LYS A 17 4.49 6.54 24.84
C LYS A 17 5.69 5.85 24.20
N ARG A 18 5.51 5.36 22.97
CA ARG A 18 6.63 4.85 22.15
C ARG A 18 7.68 5.95 22.04
N ALA A 19 8.91 5.61 22.44
CA ALA A 19 10.08 6.46 22.24
C ALA A 19 10.28 6.72 20.73
N PRO A 20 10.79 7.89 20.32
CA PRO A 20 11.18 8.13 18.95
C PRO A 20 12.22 7.08 18.51
N LEU A 21 12.10 6.59 17.28
CA LEU A 21 13.00 5.59 16.68
C LEU A 21 14.44 6.06 16.81
N ILE A 22 15.29 5.22 17.41
CA ILE A 22 16.71 5.49 17.57
C ILE A 22 17.36 5.31 16.18
N GLY A 23 18.39 6.09 15.86
CA GLY A 23 19.01 6.22 14.54
C GLY A 23 19.40 4.91 13.80
N SER A 24 19.56 3.77 14.49
CA SER A 24 19.78 2.44 13.90
C SER A 24 18.56 1.91 13.15
N ASP A 25 17.36 2.16 13.66
CA ASP A 25 16.11 1.66 13.07
C ASP A 25 15.71 2.47 11.82
N MET A 26 16.03 3.77 11.80
CA MET A 26 15.85 4.61 10.61
C MET A 26 16.78 4.18 9.46
N ASN A 27 18.02 3.82 9.73
CA ASN A 27 18.93 3.33 8.71
C ASN A 27 18.46 1.99 8.10
N ALA A 28 17.89 1.10 8.88
CA ALA A 28 17.33 -0.16 8.38
C ALA A 28 16.11 0.09 7.46
N ALA A 29 15.24 1.04 7.80
CA ALA A 29 14.10 1.41 6.97
C ALA A 29 14.52 1.99 5.60
N LEU A 30 15.63 2.72 5.55
CA LEU A 30 16.17 3.34 4.35
C LEU A 30 16.79 2.32 3.37
N ASN A 31 17.35 1.20 3.87
CA ASN A 31 18.03 0.21 3.04
C ASN A 31 17.15 -0.47 1.99
N HIS A 32 15.83 -0.49 2.18
CA HIS A 32 14.87 -1.10 1.25
C HIS A 32 14.00 -0.06 0.53
N ALA A 33 14.22 1.23 0.75
CA ALA A 33 13.43 2.28 0.15
C ALA A 33 13.85 2.54 -1.30
N PRO A 34 12.94 2.41 -2.28
CA PRO A 34 13.23 2.82 -3.64
C PRO A 34 13.25 4.34 -3.74
N ASN A 35 14.11 4.86 -4.62
CA ASN A 35 14.03 6.28 -4.99
C ASN A 35 13.04 6.45 -6.15
N LEU A 36 11.81 6.87 -5.83
CA LEU A 36 10.74 7.04 -6.82
C LEU A 36 10.82 8.35 -7.59
N THR A 37 11.84 9.17 -7.34
CA THR A 37 12.18 10.31 -8.22
C THR A 37 13.02 9.87 -9.42
N GLN A 38 13.57 8.65 -9.40
CA GLN A 38 14.48 8.12 -10.43
C GLN A 38 13.92 6.92 -11.18
N ARG A 39 12.97 6.21 -10.59
CA ARG A 39 12.31 5.04 -11.18
C ARG A 39 10.91 4.86 -10.61
N PRO A 40 9.99 4.23 -11.34
CA PRO A 40 8.66 3.96 -10.80
C PRO A 40 8.71 2.95 -9.65
N PRO A 41 7.67 2.89 -8.81
CA PRO A 41 7.44 1.75 -7.95
C PRO A 41 7.16 0.50 -8.80
N ARG A 42 7.19 -0.66 -8.21
CA ARG A 42 6.84 -1.91 -8.92
C ARG A 42 5.46 -1.78 -9.58
N SER A 43 5.32 -2.43 -10.75
CA SER A 43 4.03 -2.50 -11.45
C SER A 43 2.91 -2.93 -10.49
N PRO A 44 1.70 -2.39 -10.64
CA PRO A 44 0.55 -2.84 -9.85
C PRO A 44 0.26 -4.34 -10.04
N ARG A 45 0.70 -4.93 -11.17
CA ARG A 45 0.55 -6.35 -11.48
C ARG A 45 1.55 -7.25 -10.75
N ALA A 46 2.64 -6.69 -10.21
CA ALA A 46 3.63 -7.45 -9.45
C ALA A 46 2.98 -8.04 -8.19
N ARG A 47 3.06 -9.38 -8.05
CA ARG A 47 2.42 -10.08 -6.94
C ARG A 47 3.37 -10.26 -5.77
N LEU A 48 2.84 -10.02 -4.57
CA LEU A 48 3.49 -10.36 -3.31
C LEU A 48 2.48 -11.12 -2.42
N GLY A 49 2.80 -12.34 -2.05
CA GLY A 49 1.85 -13.22 -1.33
C GLY A 49 0.54 -13.47 -2.09
N GLY A 50 0.59 -13.43 -3.43
CA GLY A 50 -0.58 -13.53 -4.31
C GLY A 50 -1.33 -12.21 -4.53
N TYR A 51 -1.14 -11.19 -3.69
CA TYR A 51 -1.77 -9.88 -3.85
C TYR A 51 -1.12 -9.07 -4.97
N VAL A 52 -1.91 -8.57 -5.91
CA VAL A 52 -1.53 -7.45 -6.77
C VAL A 52 -1.53 -6.15 -5.97
N VAL A 53 -0.93 -5.10 -6.48
CA VAL A 53 -0.82 -3.77 -5.85
C VAL A 53 0.04 -3.73 -4.58
N LEU A 54 0.06 -4.79 -3.76
CA LEU A 54 0.76 -4.79 -2.47
C LEU A 54 2.23 -4.39 -2.58
N ALA A 55 2.96 -4.96 -3.55
CA ALA A 55 4.36 -4.62 -3.77
C ALA A 55 4.55 -3.11 -4.02
N ARG A 56 3.66 -2.51 -4.83
CA ARG A 56 3.63 -1.08 -5.13
C ARG A 56 3.29 -0.24 -3.90
N ILE A 57 2.35 -0.68 -3.06
CA ILE A 57 2.02 0.00 -1.80
C ILE A 57 3.24 0.04 -0.88
N LEU A 58 3.96 -1.10 -0.73
CA LEU A 58 5.15 -1.16 0.11
C LEU A 58 6.26 -0.24 -0.41
N ASP A 59 6.47 -0.19 -1.74
CA ASP A 59 7.46 0.70 -2.36
C ASP A 59 7.14 2.17 -2.09
N LYS A 60 5.89 2.59 -2.29
CA LYS A 60 5.46 3.96 -2.01
C LYS A 60 5.58 4.31 -0.53
N GLY A 61 5.18 3.40 0.35
CA GLY A 61 5.29 3.61 1.80
C GLY A 61 6.74 3.77 2.27
N ARG A 62 7.66 2.94 1.76
CA ARG A 62 9.10 3.05 2.05
C ARG A 62 9.70 4.35 1.50
N ALA A 63 9.35 4.69 0.26
CA ALA A 63 9.82 5.93 -0.36
C ALA A 63 9.32 7.18 0.36
N GLU A 64 8.08 7.17 0.86
CA GLU A 64 7.54 8.27 1.66
C GLU A 64 8.27 8.41 3.00
N ILE A 65 8.59 7.29 3.67
CA ILE A 65 9.39 7.29 4.90
C ILE A 65 10.79 7.84 4.63
N ALA A 66 11.38 7.51 3.49
CA ALA A 66 12.71 7.94 3.08
C ALA A 66 12.76 9.37 2.48
N GLY A 67 11.62 10.01 2.24
CA GLY A 67 11.55 11.32 1.57
C GLY A 67 11.89 11.26 0.07
N THR A 68 11.77 10.09 -0.57
CA THR A 68 12.12 9.84 -1.98
C THR A 68 10.91 9.44 -2.83
N ALA A 69 9.69 9.76 -2.39
CA ALA A 69 8.44 9.36 -3.04
C ALA A 69 8.17 10.11 -4.37
N GLY A 70 8.79 11.28 -4.59
CA GLY A 70 8.48 12.11 -5.76
C GLY A 70 7.00 12.48 -5.79
N GLU A 71 6.34 12.24 -6.93
CA GLU A 71 4.91 12.51 -7.11
C GLU A 71 4.00 11.36 -6.65
N TYR A 72 4.58 10.21 -6.31
CA TYR A 72 3.82 9.06 -5.85
C TYR A 72 3.28 9.25 -4.44
N LYS A 73 1.99 8.98 -4.28
CA LYS A 73 1.29 9.13 -3.00
C LYS A 73 0.99 7.77 -2.40
N TYR A 74 1.47 7.54 -1.19
CA TYR A 74 1.03 6.44 -0.36
C TYR A 74 -0.42 6.66 0.11
N ASN A 75 -1.17 5.59 0.28
CA ASN A 75 -2.59 5.65 0.69
C ASN A 75 -3.48 6.41 -0.31
N ASN A 76 -3.24 6.23 -1.61
CA ASN A 76 -4.08 6.80 -2.66
C ASN A 76 -5.37 5.96 -2.87
N PRO A 77 -6.35 6.42 -3.68
CA PRO A 77 -7.60 5.69 -3.91
C PRO A 77 -7.43 4.24 -4.39
N MET A 78 -6.39 3.95 -5.18
CA MET A 78 -6.10 2.57 -5.62
C MET A 78 -5.65 1.69 -4.46
N ASP A 79 -4.83 2.23 -3.54
CA ASP A 79 -4.37 1.50 -2.36
C ASP A 79 -5.54 1.16 -1.42
N HIS A 80 -6.57 2.02 -1.36
CA HIS A 80 -7.75 1.80 -0.52
C HIS A 80 -8.48 0.49 -0.83
N HIS A 81 -8.42 -0.02 -2.07
CA HIS A 81 -9.01 -1.32 -2.40
C HIS A 81 -8.34 -2.45 -1.62
N TRP A 82 -7.00 -2.40 -1.52
CA TRP A 82 -6.25 -3.39 -0.75
C TRP A 82 -6.47 -3.25 0.76
N PHE A 83 -6.46 -2.03 1.28
CA PHE A 83 -6.73 -1.77 2.70
C PHE A 83 -8.13 -2.24 3.11
N ARG A 84 -9.15 -1.98 2.30
CA ARG A 84 -10.52 -2.47 2.54
C ARG A 84 -10.60 -3.99 2.49
N PHE A 85 -9.88 -4.62 1.57
CA PHE A 85 -9.88 -6.08 1.43
C PHE A 85 -9.25 -6.77 2.63
N THR A 86 -8.15 -6.25 3.16
CA THR A 86 -7.42 -6.81 4.30
C THR A 86 -7.92 -6.32 5.66
N GLY A 87 -8.61 -5.19 5.71
CA GLY A 87 -9.02 -4.51 6.94
C GLY A 87 -7.89 -3.80 7.68
N LEU A 88 -6.67 -3.79 7.11
CA LEU A 88 -5.55 -3.03 7.65
C LEU A 88 -5.71 -1.53 7.39
N THR A 89 -5.13 -0.71 8.27
CA THR A 89 -5.02 0.73 8.04
C THR A 89 -3.67 1.09 7.40
N ALA A 90 -3.66 2.18 6.65
CA ALA A 90 -2.43 2.68 6.04
C ALA A 90 -1.37 3.04 7.09
N GLU A 91 -1.81 3.62 8.22
CA GLU A 91 -0.94 4.00 9.33
C GLU A 91 -0.28 2.78 9.98
N ALA A 92 -1.04 1.70 10.20
CA ALA A 92 -0.52 0.47 10.77
C ALA A 92 0.53 -0.18 9.86
N LEU A 93 0.25 -0.25 8.55
CA LEU A 93 1.19 -0.78 7.56
C LEU A 93 2.47 0.08 7.50
N LYS A 94 2.33 1.41 7.45
CA LYS A 94 3.45 2.36 7.40
C LYS A 94 4.32 2.27 8.66
N ALA A 95 3.71 2.11 9.84
CA ALA A 95 4.44 1.91 11.08
C ALA A 95 5.32 0.65 11.06
N GLN A 96 4.87 -0.41 10.38
CA GLN A 96 5.68 -1.62 10.22
C GLN A 96 6.79 -1.45 9.17
N LEU A 97 6.52 -0.73 8.08
CA LEU A 97 7.55 -0.39 7.09
C LEU A 97 8.69 0.42 7.73
N ALA A 98 8.36 1.35 8.64
CA ALA A 98 9.34 2.15 9.36
C ALA A 98 10.28 1.34 10.26
N THR A 99 9.97 0.07 10.55
CA THR A 99 10.88 -0.83 11.27
C THR A 99 11.96 -1.48 10.39
N GLY A 100 11.98 -1.19 9.08
CA GLY A 100 12.98 -1.72 8.15
C GLY A 100 12.71 -3.14 7.64
N LYS A 101 11.49 -3.66 7.85
CA LYS A 101 11.11 -5.01 7.38
C LYS A 101 11.18 -5.13 5.86
N GLY A 102 11.78 -6.23 5.40
CA GLY A 102 11.74 -6.66 4.01
C GLY A 102 10.36 -7.18 3.59
N ASP A 103 10.18 -7.48 2.30
CA ASP A 103 8.88 -7.90 1.75
C ASP A 103 8.34 -9.18 2.39
N GLY A 104 9.19 -10.17 2.64
CA GLY A 104 8.79 -11.43 3.28
C GLY A 104 8.32 -11.22 4.72
N GLU A 105 9.02 -10.38 5.49
CA GLU A 105 8.65 -10.05 6.87
C GLU A 105 7.36 -9.21 6.91
N MET A 106 7.18 -8.31 5.96
CA MET A 106 5.94 -7.55 5.81
C MET A 106 4.76 -8.47 5.48
N LEU A 107 4.96 -9.45 4.58
CA LEU A 107 3.93 -10.42 4.25
C LEU A 107 3.53 -11.25 5.47
N ALA A 108 4.50 -11.77 6.22
CA ALA A 108 4.23 -12.53 7.44
C ALA A 108 3.49 -11.68 8.49
N TRP A 109 3.86 -10.39 8.63
CA TRP A 109 3.14 -9.48 9.52
C TRP A 109 1.70 -9.23 9.06
N ILE A 110 1.46 -9.05 7.75
CA ILE A 110 0.12 -8.88 7.17
C ILE A 110 -0.74 -10.11 7.47
N GLU A 111 -0.23 -11.31 7.23
CA GLU A 111 -0.93 -12.56 7.50
C GLU A 111 -1.34 -12.72 8.97
N GLN A 112 -0.48 -12.27 9.89
CA GLN A 112 -0.74 -12.34 11.32
C GLN A 112 -1.73 -11.27 11.80
N ASN A 113 -1.67 -10.06 11.26
CA ASN A 113 -2.33 -8.88 11.82
C ASN A 113 -3.51 -8.35 11.01
N ALA A 114 -3.73 -8.81 9.76
CA ALA A 114 -4.88 -8.38 8.98
C ALA A 114 -6.19 -8.78 9.70
N PRO A 115 -7.11 -7.84 9.97
CA PRO A 115 -8.40 -8.14 10.58
C PRO A 115 -9.23 -9.10 9.72
N HIS A 116 -9.19 -8.92 8.39
CA HIS A 116 -9.87 -9.80 7.45
C HIS A 116 -8.90 -10.88 6.98
N LYS A 117 -8.96 -12.06 7.59
CA LYS A 117 -8.20 -13.23 7.14
C LYS A 117 -8.73 -13.68 5.79
N ARG A 118 -7.85 -13.74 4.80
CA ARG A 118 -8.20 -14.16 3.43
C ARG A 118 -7.53 -15.48 3.09
N THR A 119 -8.29 -16.35 2.47
CA THR A 119 -7.76 -17.60 1.93
C THR A 119 -6.93 -17.32 0.66
N PRO A 120 -5.99 -18.19 0.28
CA PRO A 120 -5.25 -18.05 -0.98
C PRO A 120 -6.17 -17.92 -2.20
N TRP A 121 -7.32 -18.59 -2.20
CA TRP A 121 -8.30 -18.50 -3.28
C TRP A 121 -8.96 -17.10 -3.34
N GLU A 122 -9.39 -16.52 -2.21
CA GLU A 122 -9.95 -15.17 -2.18
C GLU A 122 -8.93 -14.14 -2.66
N ILE A 123 -7.66 -14.27 -2.24
CA ILE A 123 -6.57 -13.40 -2.69
C ILE A 123 -6.39 -13.51 -4.21
N GLN A 124 -6.42 -14.73 -4.75
CA GLN A 124 -6.29 -14.95 -6.18
C GLN A 124 -7.46 -14.33 -6.96
N GLN A 125 -8.71 -14.52 -6.52
CA GLN A 125 -9.89 -13.98 -7.18
C GLN A 125 -9.91 -12.43 -7.11
N TRP A 126 -9.62 -11.86 -5.95
CA TRP A 126 -9.51 -10.42 -5.78
C TRP A 126 -8.43 -9.83 -6.70
N SER A 127 -7.28 -10.47 -6.76
CA SER A 127 -6.16 -10.05 -7.60
C SER A 127 -6.47 -10.17 -9.09
N ALA A 128 -7.17 -11.22 -9.51
CA ALA A 128 -7.62 -11.40 -10.88
C ALA A 128 -8.61 -10.31 -11.28
N TYR A 129 -9.59 -10.01 -10.43
CA TYR A 129 -10.54 -8.92 -10.65
C TYR A 129 -9.83 -7.57 -10.84
N HIS A 130 -8.86 -7.24 -9.98
CA HIS A 130 -8.15 -5.96 -10.06
C HIS A 130 -7.21 -5.86 -11.28
N ASN A 131 -6.68 -6.98 -11.77
CA ASN A 131 -5.91 -7.00 -13.02
C ASN A 131 -6.76 -6.57 -14.23
N GLU A 132 -8.02 -6.98 -14.25
CA GLU A 132 -8.94 -6.74 -15.37
C GLU A 132 -9.87 -5.54 -15.14
N ARG A 133 -9.76 -4.89 -13.97
CA ARG A 133 -10.65 -3.80 -13.63
C ARG A 133 -10.41 -2.58 -14.51
N GLY A 134 -11.38 -2.30 -15.38
CA GLY A 134 -11.50 -1.04 -16.13
C GLY A 134 -12.13 0.08 -15.32
N PRO A 135 -12.41 1.23 -15.92
CA PRO A 135 -13.25 2.26 -15.32
C PRO A 135 -14.65 1.72 -15.05
N ASP A 136 -15.27 2.21 -13.97
CA ASP A 136 -16.65 1.86 -13.66
C ASP A 136 -17.59 2.43 -14.76
N GLY A 137 -18.77 1.84 -14.91
CA GLY A 137 -19.67 2.16 -16.04
C GLY A 137 -20.40 3.52 -15.95
N ASP A 138 -20.07 4.36 -14.96
CA ASP A 138 -20.58 5.72 -14.87
C ASP A 138 -19.80 6.68 -15.78
N VAL A 139 -20.49 7.72 -16.24
CA VAL A 139 -19.94 8.68 -17.20
C VAL A 139 -18.73 9.41 -16.65
N GLU A 140 -18.76 9.79 -15.37
CA GLU A 140 -17.69 10.57 -14.73
C GLU A 140 -16.38 9.77 -14.68
N THR A 141 -16.45 8.50 -14.27
CA THR A 141 -15.26 7.61 -14.22
C THR A 141 -14.72 7.30 -15.61
N LEU A 142 -15.61 7.09 -16.60
CA LEU A 142 -15.22 6.88 -18.00
C LEU A 142 -14.53 8.10 -18.60
N GLU A 143 -15.09 9.29 -18.41
CA GLU A 143 -14.48 10.55 -18.89
C GLU A 143 -13.12 10.81 -18.22
N PHE A 144 -13.05 10.60 -16.91
CA PHE A 144 -11.79 10.74 -16.16
C PHE A 144 -10.71 9.79 -16.70
N PHE A 145 -11.03 8.51 -16.89
CA PHE A 145 -10.09 7.51 -17.41
C PHE A 145 -9.65 7.87 -18.85
N THR A 146 -10.61 8.17 -19.75
CA THR A 146 -10.34 8.52 -21.14
C THR A 146 -9.46 9.76 -21.24
N LYS A 147 -9.76 10.78 -20.42
CA LYS A 147 -8.94 11.98 -20.37
C LYS A 147 -7.51 11.65 -19.92
N ARG A 148 -7.34 10.89 -18.85
CA ARG A 148 -6.03 10.51 -18.31
C ARG A 148 -5.17 9.75 -19.32
N VAL A 149 -5.76 8.77 -20.00
CA VAL A 149 -5.06 8.03 -21.06
C VAL A 149 -4.71 8.96 -22.22
N GLY A 150 -5.66 9.80 -22.66
CA GLY A 150 -5.47 10.75 -23.76
C GLY A 150 -4.45 11.85 -23.48
N ASP A 151 -4.23 12.22 -22.23
CA ASP A 151 -3.18 13.16 -21.81
C ASP A 151 -1.76 12.54 -21.99
N ILE A 152 -1.65 11.21 -21.90
CA ILE A 152 -0.38 10.48 -22.06
C ILE A 152 -0.17 10.03 -23.51
N SER A 153 -1.20 9.45 -24.13
CA SER A 153 -1.12 8.93 -25.51
C SER A 153 -2.47 9.02 -26.21
N LYS A 154 -2.44 9.42 -27.49
CA LYS A 154 -3.63 9.46 -28.35
C LYS A 154 -3.77 8.24 -29.23
N THR A 155 -2.85 7.31 -29.18
CA THR A 155 -2.73 6.15 -30.08
C THR A 155 -2.85 4.80 -29.38
N ARG A 156 -2.83 4.80 -28.02
CA ARG A 156 -2.85 3.58 -27.23
C ARG A 156 -4.29 3.15 -26.90
N GLU A 157 -4.93 2.55 -27.90
CA GLU A 157 -6.28 1.99 -27.77
C GLU A 157 -6.34 0.67 -26.96
N ASP A 158 -5.18 0.10 -26.66
CA ASP A 158 -5.00 -1.12 -25.86
C ASP A 158 -5.09 -0.88 -24.35
N VAL A 159 -4.99 0.38 -23.89
CA VAL A 159 -5.09 0.76 -22.48
C VAL A 159 -6.57 0.75 -22.06
N LYS A 160 -7.00 -0.30 -21.36
CA LYS A 160 -8.40 -0.53 -20.99
C LYS A 160 -8.62 -0.66 -19.49
N THR A 161 -7.57 -0.99 -18.72
CA THR A 161 -7.66 -1.20 -17.29
C THR A 161 -6.91 -0.11 -16.52
N TRP A 162 -7.24 0.06 -15.24
CA TRP A 162 -6.48 0.95 -14.36
C TRP A 162 -5.01 0.56 -14.24
N PHE A 163 -4.69 -0.73 -14.35
CA PHE A 163 -3.31 -1.18 -14.29
C PHE A 163 -2.56 -0.89 -15.59
N ASP A 164 -3.23 -0.99 -16.76
CA ASP A 164 -2.63 -0.55 -18.03
C ASP A 164 -2.29 0.93 -17.98
N TYR A 165 -3.23 1.75 -17.46
CA TYR A 165 -3.01 3.18 -17.28
C TYR A 165 -1.81 3.46 -16.37
N LEU A 166 -1.73 2.81 -15.20
CA LEU A 166 -0.62 3.02 -14.27
C LEU A 166 0.74 2.58 -14.85
N ASP A 167 0.78 1.46 -15.55
CA ASP A 167 2.00 0.98 -16.21
C ASP A 167 2.43 1.91 -17.35
N LEU A 168 1.48 2.47 -18.11
CA LEU A 168 1.76 3.46 -19.16
C LEU A 168 2.25 4.79 -18.57
N ASP A 169 1.60 5.29 -17.54
CA ASP A 169 1.97 6.53 -16.84
C ASP A 169 3.38 6.44 -16.27
N ASP A 170 3.71 5.32 -15.60
CA ASP A 170 5.04 5.04 -15.09
C ASP A 170 6.08 5.01 -16.23
N HIS A 171 5.76 4.33 -17.34
CA HIS A 171 6.65 4.22 -18.49
C HIS A 171 7.00 5.59 -19.08
N VAL A 172 6.01 6.42 -19.31
CA VAL A 172 6.19 7.75 -19.92
C VAL A 172 6.87 8.72 -18.97
N THR A 173 6.50 8.69 -17.69
CA THR A 173 7.11 9.55 -16.66
C THR A 173 8.63 9.36 -16.57
N PHE A 174 9.12 8.14 -16.82
CA PHE A 174 10.56 7.84 -16.77
C PHE A 174 11.22 7.75 -18.18
N GLY A 175 10.67 8.45 -19.15
CA GLY A 175 11.30 8.68 -20.46
C GLY A 175 10.94 7.65 -21.54
N GLY A 176 9.99 6.77 -21.28
CA GLY A 176 9.42 5.91 -22.32
C GLY A 176 8.56 6.70 -23.32
N LYS A 177 8.32 6.09 -24.47
CA LYS A 177 7.42 6.64 -25.51
C LYS A 177 6.12 5.86 -25.50
N ALA A 178 4.98 6.56 -25.52
CA ALA A 178 3.65 6.00 -25.66
C ALA A 178 3.22 5.90 -27.12
#